data_8636e74faa6b67e8d13d5d30ca8efbb8
#
_entry.id   8636e74faa6b67e8d13d5d30ca8efbb8
#
_cell.length_a   1.000
_cell.length_b   1.000
_cell.length_c   1.000
_cell.angle_alpha   90.00
_cell.angle_beta   90.00
_cell.angle_gamma   90.00
#
_symmetry.space_group_name_H-M   'P 1'
#
loop_
_entity.id
_entity.type
_entity.pdbx_description
1 polymer ?
#
loop_
_entity_poly.entity_id
_entity_poly.type
_entity_poly.pdbx_seq_one_letter_code
_entity_poly.pdbx_strand_id
1 'polypeptide(L)'
;MRGPTDAAEERKAYAQQSSLAALARHLGRDGETWLDTALEPLPETFRISLHRSDRAWTVEQVKALGAVELGWMGEETAFVMPFARGRAPEGVAQRMMALLHETGRITRQEAASMLPVRLLRTKPEVLSLDLCAAPGSKTTQLGERLHPHGVVVANEPVSGRLNMLVSNRSRLGLANIVVTQHDGRHFGRLPPPGFDAIIADVPCTGTATTRKNRDVWWDWTPKESRKMFKMQVDITVRGASLLVPGGHLVYSTCSMDPVENEAVVAEVLRRCPYLELVPMVLEGIVLHPGLTAWPVLDEDGAPVDLSEVEALPFFQPEHLSPRDRVVLGLGDATEEAMLVERLPHCLRLWHDDNNTGGFFVAQFRHRHEGEETVANAYRSRRSVRAEGNWTPAVKTPPAPTSNSVIQARAEVVEHVQTMYGIDLSGTSLWQRGKRLNVAPPMVHERLFHPPSPTNKGDVWGGDSFHPVRVVHAGLPAFTLKKGSWRSRQEALYAYGHRFENNVATVSADVFVRLLRGWAPLLDDFFAETELVSLPAGAYLLRSELPWGLETISVWVGARITLMIDVNEQNILRYKLGLPWRDEEE
;
A
#
# COMPACT_ATOMS: atom_id res chain seq x y z
N MET A 1 -39.41 23.22 -2.36
CA MET A 1 -38.07 22.65 -2.70
C MET A 1 -37.05 23.67 -2.19
N ARG A 2 -36.22 23.29 -1.20
CA ARG A 2 -35.11 24.15 -0.73
C ARG A 2 -34.07 24.22 -1.84
N GLY A 3 -33.52 25.41 -2.09
CA GLY A 3 -32.49 25.59 -3.12
C GLY A 3 -31.17 24.91 -2.74
N PRO A 4 -30.29 24.63 -3.71
CA PRO A 4 -28.95 24.04 -3.46
C PRO A 4 -28.08 24.88 -2.51
N THR A 5 -28.26 26.19 -2.49
CA THR A 5 -27.60 27.16 -1.61
C THR A 5 -28.02 26.98 -0.15
N ASP A 6 -29.32 26.80 0.12
CA ASP A 6 -29.84 26.62 1.47
C ASP A 6 -29.26 25.34 2.13
N ALA A 7 -29.09 24.26 1.35
CA ALA A 7 -28.52 23.00 1.84
C ALA A 7 -27.00 23.06 2.09
N ALA A 8 -26.29 23.98 1.45
CA ALA A 8 -24.85 24.19 1.68
C ALA A 8 -24.62 25.02 2.94
N GLU A 9 -25.44 26.07 3.16
CA GLU A 9 -25.41 26.91 4.35
C GLU A 9 -25.82 26.14 5.61
N GLU A 10 -26.88 25.32 5.54
CA GLU A 10 -27.28 24.45 6.65
C GLU A 10 -26.16 23.48 7.05
N ARG A 11 -25.47 22.92 6.07
CA ARG A 11 -24.31 22.03 6.32
C ARG A 11 -23.14 22.76 6.96
N LYS A 12 -22.82 23.98 6.50
CA LYS A 12 -21.75 24.80 7.08
C LYS A 12 -22.09 25.15 8.52
N ALA A 13 -23.32 25.58 8.78
CA ALA A 13 -23.78 25.91 10.13
C ALA A 13 -23.72 24.71 11.08
N TYR A 14 -24.08 23.52 10.60
CA TYR A 14 -23.96 22.30 11.38
C TYR A 14 -22.49 21.95 11.66
N ALA A 15 -21.64 21.95 10.63
CA ALA A 15 -20.23 21.65 10.77
C ALA A 15 -19.53 22.58 11.79
N GLN A 16 -19.88 23.86 11.80
CA GLN A 16 -19.36 24.85 12.76
C GLN A 16 -19.67 24.53 14.23
N GLN A 17 -20.79 23.85 14.48
CA GLN A 17 -21.25 23.49 15.83
C GLN A 17 -20.78 22.09 16.27
N SER A 18 -20.15 21.32 15.39
CA SER A 18 -19.71 19.96 15.69
C SER A 18 -18.53 19.93 16.67
N SER A 19 -18.40 18.81 17.41
CA SER A 19 -17.21 18.53 18.23
C SER A 19 -15.92 18.55 17.41
N LEU A 20 -15.99 18.18 16.12
CA LEU A 20 -14.86 18.23 15.21
C LEU A 20 -14.38 19.67 14.91
N ALA A 21 -15.30 20.60 14.72
CA ALA A 21 -14.94 22.01 14.58
C ALA A 21 -14.40 22.60 15.90
N ALA A 22 -14.92 22.15 17.04
CA ALA A 22 -14.35 22.50 18.34
C ALA A 22 -12.89 22.03 18.46
N LEU A 23 -12.61 20.77 18.12
CA LEU A 23 -11.24 20.25 18.06
C LEU A 23 -10.36 21.11 17.15
N ALA A 24 -10.81 21.40 15.92
CA ALA A 24 -10.04 22.20 14.96
C ALA A 24 -9.69 23.59 15.52
N ARG A 25 -10.65 24.28 16.18
CA ARG A 25 -10.40 25.56 16.84
C ARG A 25 -9.32 25.47 17.93
N HIS A 26 -9.39 24.46 18.78
CA HIS A 26 -8.39 24.22 19.81
C HIS A 26 -6.99 23.91 19.24
N LEU A 27 -6.94 23.41 18.01
CA LEU A 27 -5.69 23.16 17.28
C LEU A 27 -5.24 24.37 16.42
N GLY A 28 -5.85 25.54 16.63
CA GLY A 28 -5.49 26.77 15.92
C GLY A 28 -6.01 26.82 14.47
N ARG A 29 -7.06 26.04 14.16
CA ARG A 29 -7.74 26.02 12.86
C ARG A 29 -9.17 26.52 13.00
N ASP A 30 -9.30 27.77 13.45
CA ASP A 30 -10.57 28.45 13.74
C ASP A 30 -11.08 29.35 12.60
N GLY A 31 -10.28 29.53 11.55
CA GLY A 31 -10.61 30.39 10.43
C GLY A 31 -11.69 29.85 9.50
N GLU A 32 -12.48 30.74 8.91
CA GLU A 32 -13.46 30.38 7.88
C GLU A 32 -12.83 29.66 6.69
N THR A 33 -11.61 30.06 6.29
CA THR A 33 -10.87 29.44 5.19
C THR A 33 -10.63 27.95 5.42
N TRP A 34 -10.27 27.54 6.64
CA TRP A 34 -10.10 26.13 6.97
C TRP A 34 -11.42 25.36 6.83
N LEU A 35 -12.52 25.89 7.40
CA LEU A 35 -13.81 25.23 7.37
C LEU A 35 -14.35 25.12 5.93
N ASP A 36 -14.24 26.16 5.13
CA ASP A 36 -14.68 26.17 3.75
C ASP A 36 -13.91 25.13 2.95
N THR A 37 -12.58 25.09 3.06
CA THR A 37 -11.75 24.06 2.43
C THR A 37 -12.12 22.66 2.92
N ALA A 38 -12.35 22.47 4.23
CA ALA A 38 -12.71 21.17 4.81
C ALA A 38 -14.09 20.64 4.36
N LEU A 39 -14.96 21.51 3.85
CA LEU A 39 -16.27 21.16 3.28
C LEU A 39 -16.24 20.97 1.75
N GLU A 40 -15.22 21.44 1.07
CA GLU A 40 -15.05 21.25 -0.36
C GLU A 40 -14.65 19.81 -0.72
N PRO A 41 -15.06 19.28 -1.87
CA PRO A 41 -14.59 18.01 -2.37
C PRO A 41 -13.07 18.01 -2.63
N LEU A 42 -12.41 16.88 -2.37
CA LEU A 42 -11.01 16.71 -2.75
C LEU A 42 -10.82 16.73 -4.27
N PRO A 43 -9.75 17.33 -4.77
CA PRO A 43 -9.37 17.18 -6.18
C PRO A 43 -9.03 15.71 -6.48
N GLU A 44 -9.21 15.30 -7.72
CA GLU A 44 -8.75 13.98 -8.18
C GLU A 44 -7.23 13.96 -8.23
N THR A 45 -6.61 13.05 -7.49
CA THR A 45 -5.15 12.87 -7.46
C THR A 45 -4.78 11.41 -7.72
N PHE A 46 -3.63 11.19 -8.34
CA PHE A 46 -3.18 9.85 -8.70
C PHE A 46 -1.66 9.81 -8.86
N ARG A 47 -1.11 8.59 -8.80
CA ARG A 47 0.27 8.30 -9.17
C ARG A 47 0.34 7.66 -10.55
N ILE A 48 1.39 7.95 -11.31
CA ILE A 48 1.75 7.24 -12.54
C ILE A 48 2.49 5.95 -12.17
N SER A 49 2.19 4.86 -12.85
CA SER A 49 2.94 3.60 -12.69
C SER A 49 4.37 3.76 -13.21
N LEU A 50 5.36 3.47 -12.35
CA LEU A 50 6.77 3.74 -12.63
C LEU A 50 7.41 2.74 -13.60
N HIS A 51 6.85 1.56 -13.74
CA HIS A 51 7.48 0.41 -14.42
C HIS A 51 6.77 -0.01 -15.71
N ARG A 52 5.78 0.76 -16.18
CA ARG A 52 5.12 0.52 -17.46
C ARG A 52 5.97 1.06 -18.61
N SER A 53 6.09 0.28 -19.68
CA SER A 53 6.85 0.69 -20.89
C SER A 53 6.30 1.95 -21.55
N ASP A 54 4.98 2.19 -21.43
CA ASP A 54 4.29 3.35 -21.98
C ASP A 54 4.05 4.48 -20.97
N ARG A 55 4.93 4.58 -19.94
CA ARG A 55 4.83 5.64 -18.91
C ARG A 55 4.84 7.05 -19.52
N ALA A 56 5.76 7.32 -20.46
CA ALA A 56 5.86 8.64 -21.10
C ALA A 56 4.57 9.03 -21.83
N TRP A 57 3.99 8.09 -22.58
CA TRP A 57 2.69 8.30 -23.21
C TRP A 57 1.58 8.58 -22.18
N THR A 58 1.56 7.83 -21.06
CA THR A 58 0.58 8.05 -19.99
C THR A 58 0.68 9.46 -19.40
N VAL A 59 1.91 9.93 -19.14
CA VAL A 59 2.18 11.31 -18.68
C VAL A 59 1.67 12.35 -19.66
N GLU A 60 1.93 12.15 -20.94
CA GLU A 60 1.42 13.04 -22.01
C GLU A 60 -0.11 13.10 -22.00
N GLN A 61 -0.79 11.95 -21.90
CA GLN A 61 -2.26 11.92 -21.86
C GLN A 61 -2.82 12.67 -20.65
N VAL A 62 -2.31 12.45 -19.44
CA VAL A 62 -2.84 13.14 -18.26
C VAL A 62 -2.53 14.64 -18.28
N LYS A 63 -1.37 15.06 -18.79
CA LYS A 63 -1.04 16.49 -19.00
C LYS A 63 -1.98 17.13 -20.03
N ALA A 64 -2.31 16.44 -21.13
CA ALA A 64 -3.29 16.90 -22.11
C ALA A 64 -4.70 17.07 -21.53
N LEU A 65 -5.05 16.32 -20.49
CA LEU A 65 -6.29 16.45 -19.73
C LEU A 65 -6.24 17.56 -18.65
N GLY A 66 -5.16 18.32 -18.57
CA GLY A 66 -4.98 19.43 -17.63
C GLY A 66 -4.41 19.02 -16.26
N ALA A 67 -3.84 17.84 -16.13
CA ALA A 67 -3.19 17.44 -14.88
C ALA A 67 -1.96 18.30 -14.56
N VAL A 68 -1.83 18.68 -13.29
CA VAL A 68 -0.67 19.40 -12.75
C VAL A 68 0.14 18.48 -11.85
N GLU A 69 1.44 18.56 -11.96
CA GLU A 69 2.36 17.71 -11.23
C GLU A 69 2.41 18.05 -9.73
N LEU A 70 2.43 17.05 -8.88
CA LEU A 70 2.72 17.17 -7.44
C LEU A 70 4.23 17.11 -7.24
N GLY A 71 4.93 18.23 -7.41
CA GLY A 71 6.41 18.31 -7.45
C GLY A 71 7.11 17.69 -6.24
N TRP A 72 6.50 17.72 -5.05
CA TRP A 72 7.04 17.11 -3.85
C TRP A 72 7.09 15.57 -3.90
N MET A 73 6.37 14.96 -4.84
CA MET A 73 6.43 13.51 -5.06
C MET A 73 7.63 13.07 -5.92
N GLY A 74 8.23 13.98 -6.65
CA GLY A 74 9.27 13.74 -7.65
C GLY A 74 8.73 13.83 -9.08
N GLU A 75 9.61 14.06 -10.01
CA GLU A 75 9.29 14.36 -11.42
C GLU A 75 8.38 13.30 -12.05
N GLU A 76 7.29 13.74 -12.61
CA GLU A 76 6.28 12.95 -13.31
C GLU A 76 5.75 11.73 -12.53
N THR A 77 5.78 11.78 -11.19
CA THR A 77 5.37 10.64 -10.35
C THR A 77 3.91 10.70 -9.95
N ALA A 78 3.40 11.88 -9.62
CA ALA A 78 2.02 12.08 -9.17
C ALA A 78 1.45 13.40 -9.66
N PHE A 79 0.13 13.41 -9.85
CA PHE A 79 -0.58 14.52 -10.47
C PHE A 79 -1.90 14.82 -9.75
N VAL A 80 -2.35 16.08 -9.88
CA VAL A 80 -3.66 16.55 -9.47
C VAL A 80 -4.44 17.05 -10.69
N MET A 81 -5.72 16.67 -10.78
CA MET A 81 -6.62 17.14 -11.85
C MET A 81 -7.30 18.45 -11.46
N PRO A 82 -7.72 19.27 -12.46
CA PRO A 82 -8.46 20.51 -12.22
C PRO A 82 -9.92 20.28 -11.80
N PHE A 83 -10.33 19.04 -11.53
CA PHE A 83 -11.67 18.65 -11.12
C PHE A 83 -11.65 17.76 -9.89
N ALA A 84 -12.76 17.74 -9.18
CA ALA A 84 -12.91 16.92 -7.98
C ALA A 84 -13.00 15.42 -8.32
N ARG A 85 -12.65 14.59 -7.36
CA ARG A 85 -12.68 13.13 -7.47
C ARG A 85 -14.06 12.62 -7.93
N GLY A 86 -14.04 11.82 -9.01
CA GLY A 86 -15.25 11.26 -9.61
C GLY A 86 -16.12 12.28 -10.37
N ARG A 87 -15.59 13.49 -10.63
CA ARG A 87 -16.25 14.54 -11.39
C ARG A 87 -15.48 14.96 -12.65
N ALA A 88 -14.82 13.98 -13.28
CA ALA A 88 -14.21 14.21 -14.58
C ALA A 88 -15.28 14.64 -15.58
N PRO A 89 -14.99 15.61 -16.48
CA PRO A 89 -15.89 15.98 -17.56
C PRO A 89 -16.27 14.76 -18.40
N GLU A 90 -17.55 14.68 -18.77
CA GLU A 90 -18.05 13.60 -19.63
C GLU A 90 -17.29 13.55 -20.97
N GLY A 91 -17.27 12.37 -21.60
CA GLY A 91 -16.57 12.12 -22.85
C GLY A 91 -15.15 11.59 -22.65
N VAL A 92 -14.20 12.10 -23.46
CA VAL A 92 -12.83 11.56 -23.52
C VAL A 92 -12.11 11.60 -22.18
N ALA A 93 -12.22 12.69 -21.41
CA ALA A 93 -11.52 12.84 -20.15
C ALA A 93 -11.96 11.78 -19.11
N GLN A 94 -13.28 11.62 -18.93
CA GLN A 94 -13.83 10.64 -18.00
C GLN A 94 -13.42 9.22 -18.39
N ARG A 95 -13.53 8.89 -19.67
CA ARG A 95 -13.21 7.58 -20.22
C ARG A 95 -11.71 7.27 -20.13
N MET A 96 -10.86 8.22 -20.54
CA MET A 96 -9.41 8.05 -20.47
C MET A 96 -8.95 7.84 -19.02
N MET A 97 -9.41 8.64 -18.05
CA MET A 97 -9.08 8.46 -16.64
C MET A 97 -9.53 7.10 -16.09
N ALA A 98 -10.67 6.58 -16.55
CA ALA A 98 -11.12 5.23 -16.20
C ALA A 98 -10.20 4.16 -16.79
N LEU A 99 -9.90 4.24 -18.08
CA LEU A 99 -9.04 3.28 -18.79
C LEU A 99 -7.62 3.25 -18.23
N LEU A 100 -7.02 4.42 -17.99
CA LEU A 100 -5.68 4.51 -17.39
C LEU A 100 -5.65 3.86 -16.00
N HIS A 101 -6.73 4.02 -15.21
CA HIS A 101 -6.83 3.39 -13.90
C HIS A 101 -7.02 1.88 -14.01
N GLU A 102 -7.99 1.40 -14.80
CA GLU A 102 -8.31 -0.02 -14.94
C GLU A 102 -7.15 -0.84 -15.54
N THR A 103 -6.36 -0.23 -16.43
CA THR A 103 -5.17 -0.85 -17.01
C THR A 103 -3.92 -0.71 -16.15
N GLY A 104 -4.00 -0.08 -14.98
CA GLY A 104 -2.87 0.07 -14.05
C GLY A 104 -1.81 1.08 -14.47
N ARG A 105 -2.10 1.96 -15.43
CA ARG A 105 -1.20 3.05 -15.82
C ARG A 105 -1.15 4.17 -14.81
N ILE A 106 -2.28 4.37 -14.13
CA ILE A 106 -2.37 5.27 -12.97
C ILE A 106 -2.98 4.55 -11.76
N THR A 107 -2.67 5.04 -10.57
CA THR A 107 -3.31 4.63 -9.32
C THR A 107 -3.91 5.84 -8.64
N ARG A 108 -5.26 5.86 -8.54
CA ARG A 108 -5.96 6.89 -7.79
C ARG A 108 -5.59 6.80 -6.31
N GLN A 109 -5.00 7.86 -5.80
CA GLN A 109 -4.59 7.97 -4.39
C GLN A 109 -4.67 9.43 -3.98
N GLU A 110 -5.26 9.69 -2.82
CA GLU A 110 -5.31 11.03 -2.24
C GLU A 110 -3.88 11.49 -1.91
N ALA A 111 -3.57 12.75 -2.21
CA ALA A 111 -2.22 13.30 -2.12
C ALA A 111 -1.60 13.13 -0.72
N ALA A 112 -2.32 13.50 0.36
CA ALA A 112 -1.84 13.34 1.72
C ALA A 112 -1.51 11.87 2.07
N SER A 113 -2.27 10.92 1.53
CA SER A 113 -2.03 9.48 1.71
C SER A 113 -0.74 8.99 1.04
N MET A 114 -0.09 9.80 0.19
CA MET A 114 1.20 9.46 -0.43
C MET A 114 2.39 9.74 0.50
N LEU A 115 2.22 10.60 1.50
CA LEU A 115 3.27 11.07 2.41
C LEU A 115 4.01 9.96 3.16
N PRO A 116 3.34 8.97 3.79
CA PRO A 116 4.03 7.94 4.57
C PRO A 116 5.11 7.21 3.78
N VAL A 117 4.79 6.81 2.55
CA VAL A 117 5.74 6.11 1.67
C VAL A 117 6.80 7.08 1.15
N ARG A 118 6.44 8.33 0.84
CA ARG A 118 7.39 9.35 0.36
C ARG A 118 8.44 9.68 1.42
N LEU A 119 8.02 9.76 2.67
CA LEU A 119 8.88 10.10 3.82
C LEU A 119 9.67 8.89 4.36
N LEU A 120 9.16 7.66 4.19
CA LEU A 120 9.82 6.45 4.69
C LEU A 120 11.24 6.34 4.15
N ARG A 121 12.24 6.37 5.04
CA ARG A 121 13.64 6.14 4.67
C ARG A 121 13.89 4.65 4.49
N THR A 122 14.19 4.25 3.27
CA THR A 122 14.46 2.84 2.94
C THR A 122 15.32 2.72 1.69
N LYS A 123 16.05 1.61 1.57
CA LYS A 123 16.78 1.21 0.36
C LYS A 123 15.85 0.42 -0.57
N PRO A 124 16.20 0.27 -1.86
CA PRO A 124 15.39 -0.53 -2.79
C PRO A 124 15.34 -2.02 -2.44
N GLU A 125 16.43 -2.59 -1.96
CA GLU A 125 16.60 -4.03 -1.72
C GLU A 125 16.32 -4.41 -0.26
N VAL A 126 15.08 -4.19 0.19
CA VAL A 126 14.68 -4.44 1.57
C VAL A 126 13.44 -5.31 1.65
N LEU A 127 13.28 -5.97 2.80
CA LEU A 127 12.04 -6.60 3.21
C LEU A 127 11.22 -5.60 4.04
N SER A 128 10.07 -5.21 3.54
CA SER A 128 9.19 -4.25 4.21
C SER A 128 7.84 -4.86 4.61
N LEU A 129 7.17 -4.24 5.58
CA LEU A 129 5.84 -4.62 6.07
C LEU A 129 4.89 -3.42 6.02
N ASP A 130 3.72 -3.63 5.46
CA ASP A 130 2.56 -2.75 5.61
C ASP A 130 1.54 -3.47 6.53
N LEU A 131 1.41 -2.97 7.76
CA LEU A 131 0.62 -3.63 8.83
C LEU A 131 -0.88 -3.52 8.64
N CYS A 132 -1.36 -2.50 7.89
CA CYS A 132 -2.76 -2.19 7.67
C CYS A 132 -3.03 -1.86 6.20
N ALA A 133 -2.68 -2.80 5.33
CA ALA A 133 -2.42 -2.57 3.92
C ALA A 133 -3.64 -2.18 3.05
N ALA A 134 -4.85 -2.68 3.36
CA ALA A 134 -6.00 -2.48 2.47
C ALA A 134 -6.52 -1.03 2.50
N PRO A 135 -6.90 -0.49 1.33
CA PRO A 135 -7.13 -1.16 0.05
C PRO A 135 -5.88 -1.35 -0.84
N GLY A 136 -4.68 -0.93 -0.41
CA GLY A 136 -3.43 -1.21 -1.09
C GLY A 136 -2.75 0.00 -1.75
N SER A 137 -3.22 1.22 -1.53
CA SER A 137 -2.63 2.41 -2.15
C SER A 137 -1.19 2.65 -1.69
N LYS A 138 -0.93 2.61 -0.38
CA LYS A 138 0.42 2.74 0.20
C LYS A 138 1.28 1.51 -0.09
N THR A 139 0.68 0.32 0.03
CA THR A 139 1.34 -0.95 -0.33
C THR A 139 1.89 -0.95 -1.75
N THR A 140 1.05 -0.56 -2.72
CA THR A 140 1.46 -0.52 -4.13
C THR A 140 2.45 0.60 -4.41
N GLN A 141 2.32 1.75 -3.76
CA GLN A 141 3.30 2.84 -3.82
C GLN A 141 4.67 2.37 -3.32
N LEU A 142 4.71 1.67 -2.19
CA LEU A 142 5.94 1.09 -1.66
C LEU A 142 6.47 -0.03 -2.57
N GLY A 143 5.57 -0.89 -3.10
CA GLY A 143 5.91 -1.94 -4.05
C GLY A 143 6.59 -1.41 -5.29
N GLU A 144 6.08 -0.35 -5.90
CA GLU A 144 6.71 0.31 -7.06
C GLU A 144 8.09 0.89 -6.71
N ARG A 145 8.23 1.52 -5.53
CA ARG A 145 9.50 2.08 -5.08
C ARG A 145 10.58 1.03 -4.82
N LEU A 146 10.20 -0.16 -4.36
CA LEU A 146 11.11 -1.26 -4.04
C LEU A 146 11.31 -2.25 -5.21
N HIS A 147 10.54 -2.13 -6.28
CA HIS A 147 10.66 -2.99 -7.46
C HIS A 147 12.01 -2.80 -8.15
N PRO A 148 12.64 -3.87 -8.68
CA PRO A 148 12.15 -5.26 -8.72
C PRO A 148 12.62 -6.14 -7.55
N HIS A 149 13.57 -5.69 -6.73
CA HIS A 149 14.33 -6.55 -5.80
C HIS A 149 13.76 -6.61 -4.39
N GLY A 150 13.28 -5.47 -3.85
CA GLY A 150 12.70 -5.44 -2.50
C GLY A 150 11.28 -6.02 -2.47
N VAL A 151 10.84 -6.45 -1.28
CA VAL A 151 9.55 -7.12 -1.07
C VAL A 151 8.72 -6.35 -0.06
N VAL A 152 7.42 -6.22 -0.35
CA VAL A 152 6.41 -5.71 0.59
C VAL A 152 5.54 -6.86 1.08
N VAL A 153 5.56 -7.13 2.37
CA VAL A 153 4.57 -7.97 3.04
C VAL A 153 3.39 -7.09 3.43
N ALA A 154 2.24 -7.33 2.82
CA ALA A 154 1.04 -6.52 2.96
C ALA A 154 0.00 -7.26 3.80
N ASN A 155 -0.31 -6.75 4.99
CA ASN A 155 -1.18 -7.40 5.95
C ASN A 155 -2.56 -6.74 6.05
N GLU A 156 -3.62 -7.55 6.03
CA GLU A 156 -5.00 -7.10 6.24
C GLU A 156 -5.82 -8.19 6.94
N PRO A 157 -6.43 -7.94 8.10
CA PRO A 157 -7.21 -8.94 8.80
C PRO A 157 -8.54 -9.29 8.13
N VAL A 158 -9.17 -8.33 7.42
CA VAL A 158 -10.54 -8.46 6.89
C VAL A 158 -10.52 -9.02 5.47
N SER A 159 -11.09 -10.23 5.29
CA SER A 159 -11.08 -10.94 4.00
C SER A 159 -11.69 -10.13 2.83
N GLY A 160 -12.76 -9.37 3.07
CA GLY A 160 -13.38 -8.52 2.03
C GLY A 160 -12.43 -7.43 1.53
N ARG A 161 -11.71 -6.79 2.44
CA ARG A 161 -10.72 -5.75 2.12
C ARG A 161 -9.47 -6.32 1.45
N LEU A 162 -9.11 -7.55 1.79
CA LEU A 162 -8.00 -8.31 1.18
C LEU A 162 -8.17 -8.47 -0.33
N ASN A 163 -9.40 -8.69 -0.82
CA ASN A 163 -9.67 -8.81 -2.25
C ASN A 163 -9.35 -7.53 -3.03
N MET A 164 -9.61 -6.36 -2.44
CA MET A 164 -9.24 -5.07 -3.05
C MET A 164 -7.72 -4.91 -3.15
N LEU A 165 -7.00 -5.25 -2.09
CA LEU A 165 -5.54 -5.23 -2.07
C LEU A 165 -4.94 -6.14 -3.16
N VAL A 166 -5.45 -7.37 -3.28
CA VAL A 166 -5.01 -8.34 -4.31
C VAL A 166 -5.32 -7.83 -5.71
N SER A 167 -6.49 -7.23 -5.93
CA SER A 167 -6.88 -6.65 -7.21
C SER A 167 -5.96 -5.48 -7.60
N ASN A 168 -5.72 -4.55 -6.69
CA ASN A 168 -4.84 -3.40 -6.93
C ASN A 168 -3.39 -3.84 -7.25
N ARG A 169 -2.84 -4.80 -6.51
CA ARG A 169 -1.53 -5.38 -6.82
C ARG A 169 -1.48 -6.00 -8.22
N SER A 170 -2.48 -6.80 -8.57
CA SER A 170 -2.52 -7.48 -9.88
C SER A 170 -2.65 -6.50 -11.03
N ARG A 171 -3.49 -5.48 -10.88
CA ARG A 171 -3.70 -4.42 -11.86
C ARG A 171 -2.40 -3.66 -12.19
N LEU A 172 -1.53 -3.46 -11.19
CA LEU A 172 -0.23 -2.79 -11.37
C LEU A 172 0.90 -3.74 -11.81
N GLY A 173 0.65 -5.03 -11.88
CA GLY A 173 1.66 -6.01 -12.30
C GLY A 173 2.80 -6.21 -11.30
N LEU A 174 2.61 -5.89 -10.01
CA LEU A 174 3.67 -5.95 -9.01
C LEU A 174 3.90 -7.37 -8.50
N ALA A 175 5.08 -7.92 -8.81
CA ALA A 175 5.50 -9.26 -8.40
C ALA A 175 6.07 -9.30 -6.97
N ASN A 176 6.43 -8.16 -6.41
CA ASN A 176 7.14 -8.04 -5.14
C ASN A 176 6.23 -7.80 -3.93
N ILE A 177 4.94 -8.17 -4.02
CA ILE A 177 3.99 -8.04 -2.91
C ILE A 177 3.54 -9.43 -2.45
N VAL A 178 3.73 -9.70 -1.15
CA VAL A 178 3.24 -10.88 -0.44
C VAL A 178 2.09 -10.46 0.46
N VAL A 179 0.92 -11.08 0.29
CA VAL A 179 -0.30 -10.71 1.03
C VAL A 179 -0.52 -11.69 2.18
N THR A 180 -0.73 -11.15 3.39
CA THR A 180 -0.95 -11.90 4.62
C THR A 180 -2.26 -11.52 5.29
N GLN A 181 -2.76 -12.42 6.15
CA GLN A 181 -4.01 -12.20 6.87
C GLN A 181 -3.81 -12.40 8.37
N HIS A 182 -3.53 -11.31 9.09
CA HIS A 182 -3.40 -11.29 10.55
C HIS A 182 -4.03 -10.03 11.13
N ASP A 183 -4.44 -10.10 12.39
CA ASP A 183 -4.58 -8.91 13.21
C ASP A 183 -3.20 -8.26 13.38
N GLY A 184 -3.07 -6.98 13.04
CA GLY A 184 -1.78 -6.25 13.09
C GLY A 184 -1.16 -6.25 14.49
N ARG A 185 -1.97 -6.28 15.55
CA ARG A 185 -1.54 -6.37 16.96
C ARG A 185 -0.81 -7.67 17.27
N HIS A 186 -1.08 -8.72 16.50
CA HIS A 186 -0.59 -10.09 16.71
C HIS A 186 0.11 -10.66 15.48
N PHE A 187 0.60 -9.81 14.58
CA PHE A 187 1.32 -10.26 13.40
C PHE A 187 2.40 -11.27 13.76
N GLY A 188 2.51 -12.39 13.02
CA GLY A 188 3.44 -13.47 13.27
C GLY A 188 4.91 -13.01 13.30
N ARG A 189 5.76 -13.70 14.04
CA ARG A 189 7.20 -13.45 14.01
C ARG A 189 7.77 -13.97 12.70
N LEU A 190 8.62 -13.18 12.07
CA LEU A 190 9.41 -13.61 10.93
C LEU A 190 10.69 -14.30 11.35
N PRO A 191 11.33 -15.04 10.41
CA PRO A 191 12.74 -15.39 10.55
C PRO A 191 13.60 -14.15 10.81
N PRO A 192 14.66 -14.24 11.60
CA PRO A 192 15.63 -13.18 11.73
C PRO A 192 16.22 -12.80 10.34
N PRO A 193 16.61 -11.54 10.13
CA PRO A 193 16.69 -10.48 11.12
C PRO A 193 15.38 -9.70 11.34
N GLY A 194 14.32 -9.87 10.55
CA GLY A 194 13.07 -9.13 10.63
C GLY A 194 12.86 -8.19 9.42
N PHE A 195 12.12 -7.08 9.62
CA PHE A 195 11.82 -6.11 8.58
C PHE A 195 12.76 -4.91 8.63
N ASP A 196 13.19 -4.46 7.46
CA ASP A 196 14.05 -3.27 7.30
C ASP A 196 13.22 -1.97 7.33
N ALA A 197 11.97 -2.03 6.86
CA ALA A 197 11.07 -0.89 6.80
C ALA A 197 9.62 -1.32 7.09
N ILE A 198 8.89 -0.51 7.86
CA ILE A 198 7.50 -0.80 8.25
C ILE A 198 6.62 0.42 8.04
N ILE A 199 5.43 0.21 7.50
CA ILE A 199 4.34 1.19 7.49
C ILE A 199 3.26 0.71 8.46
N ALA A 200 2.88 1.58 9.39
CA ALA A 200 1.75 1.45 10.28
C ALA A 200 0.75 2.58 10.00
N ASP A 201 0.04 2.51 8.85
CA ASP A 201 -1.08 3.38 8.52
C ASP A 201 -2.32 2.81 9.23
N VAL A 202 -2.43 3.13 10.51
CA VAL A 202 -3.35 2.43 11.40
C VAL A 202 -4.81 2.83 11.19
N PRO A 203 -5.77 1.96 11.52
CA PRO A 203 -7.17 2.36 11.61
C PRO A 203 -7.34 3.55 12.56
N CYS A 204 -8.08 4.56 12.13
CA CYS A 204 -8.32 5.79 12.88
C CYS A 204 -9.76 6.28 12.66
N THR A 205 -10.18 7.30 13.40
CA THR A 205 -11.52 7.88 13.25
C THR A 205 -11.71 8.66 11.95
N GLY A 206 -10.63 9.01 11.25
CA GLY A 206 -10.70 9.70 9.98
C GLY A 206 -11.11 11.17 10.06
N THR A 207 -10.93 11.84 11.19
CA THR A 207 -11.33 13.25 11.40
C THR A 207 -10.71 14.23 10.40
N ALA A 208 -9.61 13.87 9.77
CA ALA A 208 -9.01 14.66 8.69
C ALA A 208 -9.53 14.30 7.28
N THR A 209 -10.57 13.45 7.16
CA THR A 209 -11.13 13.05 5.86
C THR A 209 -12.43 13.76 5.49
N THR A 210 -12.77 14.86 6.13
CA THR A 210 -14.00 15.64 5.97
C THR A 210 -14.36 15.94 4.51
N ARG A 211 -13.38 16.20 3.66
CA ARG A 211 -13.52 16.48 2.22
C ARG A 211 -13.93 15.25 1.41
N LYS A 212 -13.68 14.05 1.95
CA LYS A 212 -13.98 12.75 1.32
C LYS A 212 -15.15 12.04 2.00
N ASN A 213 -15.14 12.01 3.33
CA ASN A 213 -16.15 11.39 4.17
C ASN A 213 -16.84 12.46 5.01
N ARG A 214 -18.01 12.88 4.57
CA ARG A 214 -18.75 13.97 5.23
C ARG A 214 -19.42 13.55 6.52
N ASP A 215 -19.65 12.24 6.71
CA ASP A 215 -20.34 11.72 7.91
C ASP A 215 -19.49 11.92 9.16
N VAL A 216 -18.17 12.11 9.01
CA VAL A 216 -17.26 12.44 10.12
C VAL A 216 -17.69 13.70 10.89
N TRP A 217 -18.34 14.67 10.25
CA TRP A 217 -18.83 15.88 10.90
C TRP A 217 -19.93 15.59 11.93
N TRP A 218 -20.72 14.52 11.71
CA TRP A 218 -21.83 14.14 12.58
C TRP A 218 -21.50 12.99 13.52
N ASP A 219 -20.72 12.03 13.06
CA ASP A 219 -20.50 10.76 13.73
C ASP A 219 -19.36 10.81 14.74
N TRP A 220 -18.41 11.76 14.58
CA TRP A 220 -17.24 11.80 15.43
C TRP A 220 -17.48 12.53 16.74
N THR A 221 -17.00 11.93 17.83
CA THR A 221 -16.82 12.54 19.15
C THR A 221 -15.44 12.19 19.71
N PRO A 222 -14.89 12.96 20.68
CA PRO A 222 -13.60 12.65 21.31
C PRO A 222 -13.49 11.23 21.89
N LYS A 223 -14.62 10.65 22.31
CA LYS A 223 -14.70 9.26 22.79
C LYS A 223 -14.30 8.23 21.73
N GLU A 224 -14.60 8.49 20.45
CA GLU A 224 -14.24 7.56 19.37
C GLU A 224 -12.72 7.50 19.20
N SER A 225 -12.02 8.64 19.26
CA SER A 225 -10.54 8.65 19.22
C SER A 225 -9.93 7.89 20.40
N ARG A 226 -10.48 8.05 21.61
CA ARG A 226 -10.02 7.32 22.81
C ARG A 226 -10.15 5.81 22.67
N LYS A 227 -11.22 5.32 22.00
CA LYS A 227 -11.40 3.90 21.71
C LYS A 227 -10.33 3.35 20.75
N MET A 228 -9.87 4.19 19.81
CA MET A 228 -8.85 3.78 18.82
C MET A 228 -7.43 3.73 19.42
N PHE A 229 -7.13 4.60 20.37
CA PHE A 229 -5.80 4.81 20.94
C PHE A 229 -5.06 3.50 21.27
N LYS A 230 -5.65 2.65 22.10
CA LYS A 230 -5.00 1.39 22.52
C LYS A 230 -4.66 0.48 21.34
N MET A 231 -5.57 0.34 20.38
CA MET A 231 -5.34 -0.48 19.18
C MET A 231 -4.21 0.07 18.32
N GLN A 232 -4.15 1.38 18.13
CA GLN A 232 -3.12 2.07 17.37
C GLN A 232 -1.73 1.88 18.00
N VAL A 233 -1.64 2.05 19.33
CA VAL A 233 -0.42 1.77 20.09
C VAL A 233 -0.01 0.31 19.92
N ASP A 234 -0.91 -0.64 20.16
CA ASP A 234 -0.60 -2.07 20.13
C ASP A 234 -0.12 -2.53 18.72
N ILE A 235 -0.71 -1.99 17.64
CA ILE A 235 -0.26 -2.26 16.26
C ILE A 235 1.16 -1.70 16.04
N THR A 236 1.40 -0.47 16.45
CA THR A 236 2.68 0.22 16.24
C THR A 236 3.81 -0.42 17.04
N VAL A 237 3.56 -0.73 18.32
CA VAL A 237 4.50 -1.47 19.18
C VAL A 237 4.78 -2.87 18.60
N ARG A 238 3.76 -3.53 18.03
CA ARG A 238 3.99 -4.79 17.35
C ARG A 238 4.91 -4.62 16.14
N GLY A 239 4.68 -3.62 15.30
CA GLY A 239 5.57 -3.26 14.20
C GLY A 239 7.00 -3.02 14.68
N ALA A 240 7.16 -2.17 15.67
CA ALA A 240 8.47 -1.87 16.28
C ALA A 240 9.22 -3.15 16.71
N SER A 241 8.52 -4.13 17.29
CA SER A 241 9.12 -5.40 17.73
C SER A 241 9.55 -6.33 16.60
N LEU A 242 9.21 -6.02 15.36
CA LEU A 242 9.55 -6.77 14.15
C LEU A 242 10.63 -6.07 13.31
N LEU A 243 11.03 -4.87 13.70
CA LEU A 243 11.99 -4.05 12.99
C LEU A 243 13.42 -4.50 13.30
N VAL A 244 14.28 -4.49 12.28
CA VAL A 244 15.72 -4.72 12.46
C VAL A 244 16.38 -3.51 13.11
N PRO A 245 17.52 -3.68 13.81
CA PRO A 245 18.35 -2.55 14.21
C PRO A 245 18.73 -1.67 13.01
N GLY A 246 18.57 -0.36 13.14
CA GLY A 246 18.74 0.60 12.05
C GLY A 246 17.57 0.71 11.07
N GLY A 247 16.56 -0.14 11.20
CA GLY A 247 15.36 -0.10 10.37
C GLY A 247 14.43 1.07 10.72
N HIS A 248 13.51 1.41 9.81
CA HIS A 248 12.58 2.53 9.95
C HIS A 248 11.13 2.09 9.99
N LEU A 249 10.33 2.69 10.87
CA LEU A 249 8.89 2.53 10.94
C LEU A 249 8.21 3.88 10.76
N VAL A 250 7.25 3.98 9.84
CA VAL A 250 6.38 5.15 9.69
C VAL A 250 5.02 4.81 10.29
N TYR A 251 4.61 5.61 11.27
CA TYR A 251 3.25 5.67 11.80
C TYR A 251 2.48 6.77 11.07
N SER A 252 1.24 6.52 10.69
CA SER A 252 0.40 7.52 10.06
C SER A 252 -1.08 7.32 10.34
N THR A 253 -1.83 8.44 10.30
CA THR A 253 -3.29 8.47 10.39
C THR A 253 -3.88 9.54 9.49
N CYS A 254 -5.13 9.36 9.09
CA CYS A 254 -5.97 10.42 8.54
C CYS A 254 -6.85 11.06 9.64
N SER A 255 -6.31 11.21 10.86
CA SER A 255 -6.94 11.91 11.98
C SER A 255 -6.26 13.25 12.26
N MET A 256 -7.05 14.25 12.70
CA MET A 256 -6.53 15.51 13.25
C MET A 256 -6.30 15.40 14.77
N ASP A 257 -6.97 14.44 15.43
CA ASP A 257 -6.99 14.35 16.89
C ASP A 257 -5.61 13.96 17.46
N PRO A 258 -5.01 14.77 18.34
CA PRO A 258 -3.73 14.45 19.00
C PRO A 258 -3.77 13.14 19.80
N VAL A 259 -4.93 12.72 20.27
CA VAL A 259 -5.11 11.43 20.97
C VAL A 259 -4.76 10.25 20.09
N GLU A 260 -5.07 10.32 18.77
CA GLU A 260 -4.71 9.31 17.78
C GLU A 260 -3.32 9.54 17.16
N ASN A 261 -2.68 10.65 17.44
CA ASN A 261 -1.46 11.12 16.81
C ASN A 261 -0.30 11.19 17.81
N GLU A 262 -0.01 12.36 18.35
CA GLU A 262 1.13 12.58 19.25
C GLU A 262 1.06 11.74 20.54
N ALA A 263 -0.14 11.53 21.08
CA ALA A 263 -0.31 10.68 22.25
C ALA A 263 0.09 9.22 21.97
N VAL A 264 -0.27 8.70 20.78
CA VAL A 264 0.16 7.35 20.35
C VAL A 264 1.68 7.31 20.18
N VAL A 265 2.28 8.33 19.55
CA VAL A 265 3.74 8.42 19.36
C VAL A 265 4.44 8.42 20.71
N ALA A 266 3.98 9.23 21.67
CA ALA A 266 4.53 9.29 23.02
C ALA A 266 4.49 7.93 23.71
N GLU A 267 3.34 7.25 23.68
CA GLU A 267 3.17 5.94 24.29
C GLU A 267 4.02 4.84 23.62
N VAL A 268 4.20 4.90 22.31
CA VAL A 268 5.09 3.98 21.57
C VAL A 268 6.54 4.20 22.01
N LEU A 269 7.01 5.45 22.16
CA LEU A 269 8.36 5.75 22.64
C LEU A 269 8.58 5.26 24.08
N ARG A 270 7.57 5.36 24.96
CA ARG A 270 7.64 4.82 26.34
C ARG A 270 7.78 3.30 26.33
N ARG A 271 6.99 2.61 25.51
CA ARG A 271 6.99 1.13 25.42
C ARG A 271 8.17 0.58 24.66
N CYS A 272 8.75 1.35 23.75
CA CYS A 272 9.83 0.94 22.86
C CYS A 272 11.04 1.88 23.00
N PRO A 273 11.75 1.87 24.14
CA PRO A 273 12.86 2.80 24.38
C PRO A 273 14.05 2.62 23.42
N TYR A 274 14.09 1.53 22.65
CA TYR A 274 15.02 1.30 21.56
C TYR A 274 14.67 2.07 20.27
N LEU A 275 13.53 2.74 20.23
CA LEU A 275 13.17 3.62 19.13
C LEU A 275 13.61 5.06 19.39
N GLU A 276 13.89 5.76 18.33
CA GLU A 276 14.00 7.22 18.32
C GLU A 276 13.06 7.81 17.27
N LEU A 277 12.53 9.00 17.53
CA LEU A 277 11.74 9.74 16.56
C LEU A 277 12.67 10.55 15.65
N VAL A 278 12.54 10.35 14.34
CA VAL A 278 13.43 10.92 13.33
C VAL A 278 12.81 12.17 12.72
N PRO A 279 13.51 13.31 12.68
CA PRO A 279 13.01 14.49 12.00
C PRO A 279 12.89 14.23 10.49
N MET A 280 11.79 14.71 9.93
CA MET A 280 11.48 14.59 8.50
C MET A 280 11.38 15.98 7.88
N VAL A 281 11.89 16.13 6.66
CA VAL A 281 11.77 17.35 5.85
C VAL A 281 11.35 16.94 4.45
N LEU A 282 10.41 17.66 3.89
CA LEU A 282 9.96 17.49 2.50
C LEU A 282 9.69 18.87 1.89
N GLU A 283 10.41 19.20 0.83
CA GLU A 283 10.24 20.45 0.11
C GLU A 283 9.04 20.39 -0.85
N GLY A 284 8.46 21.55 -1.15
CA GLY A 284 7.37 21.69 -2.11
C GLY A 284 5.97 21.36 -1.57
N ILE A 285 5.85 21.16 -0.25
CA ILE A 285 4.59 20.96 0.47
C ILE A 285 4.68 21.61 1.86
N VAL A 286 3.61 22.26 2.29
CA VAL A 286 3.54 22.87 3.63
C VAL A 286 3.21 21.79 4.65
N LEU A 287 4.11 21.57 5.58
CA LEU A 287 3.98 20.62 6.69
C LEU A 287 4.25 21.34 8.02
N HIS A 288 3.49 21.01 9.04
CA HIS A 288 3.63 21.57 10.38
C HIS A 288 4.25 20.55 11.33
N PRO A 289 5.00 21.00 12.32
CA PRO A 289 5.53 20.11 13.36
C PRO A 289 4.41 19.51 14.19
N GLY A 290 4.69 18.38 14.83
CA GLY A 290 3.81 17.78 15.82
C GLY A 290 3.61 18.69 17.03
N LEU A 291 2.50 18.50 17.73
CA LEU A 291 2.12 19.30 18.90
C LEU A 291 2.86 18.81 20.15
N THR A 292 3.22 19.75 21.00
CA THR A 292 3.75 19.47 22.34
C THR A 292 2.69 19.60 23.42
N ALA A 293 1.58 20.27 23.09
CA ALA A 293 0.45 20.50 24.00
C ALA A 293 -0.88 20.47 23.21
N TRP A 294 -1.91 19.89 23.82
CA TRP A 294 -3.27 19.83 23.29
C TRP A 294 -4.30 19.67 24.42
N PRO A 295 -5.52 20.20 24.28
CA PRO A 295 -6.58 19.97 25.26
C PRO A 295 -7.13 18.53 25.16
N VAL A 296 -7.53 17.96 26.26
CA VAL A 296 -8.43 16.82 26.29
C VAL A 296 -9.86 17.36 26.26
N LEU A 297 -10.67 16.87 25.34
CA LEU A 297 -12.04 17.35 25.15
C LEU A 297 -13.04 16.34 25.74
N ASP A 298 -14.15 16.84 26.28
CA ASP A 298 -15.33 16.03 26.60
C ASP A 298 -16.13 15.64 25.35
N GLU A 299 -17.29 15.02 25.53
CA GLU A 299 -18.11 14.57 24.41
C GLU A 299 -18.74 15.74 23.62
N ASP A 300 -18.86 16.91 24.21
CA ASP A 300 -19.39 18.12 23.60
C ASP A 300 -18.30 18.98 22.94
N GLY A 301 -17.04 18.59 23.08
CA GLY A 301 -15.88 19.30 22.52
C GLY A 301 -15.37 20.43 23.40
N ALA A 302 -15.77 20.49 24.68
CA ALA A 302 -15.22 21.43 25.66
C ALA A 302 -13.97 20.86 26.34
N PRO A 303 -12.94 21.70 26.66
CA PRO A 303 -11.78 21.24 27.40
C PRO A 303 -12.14 20.73 28.80
N VAL A 304 -11.61 19.58 29.16
CA VAL A 304 -11.80 18.93 30.45
C VAL A 304 -10.74 19.42 31.44
N ASP A 305 -11.13 19.65 32.69
CA ASP A 305 -10.18 19.89 33.77
C ASP A 305 -9.44 18.58 34.11
N LEU A 306 -8.16 18.52 33.79
CA LEU A 306 -7.32 17.33 33.99
C LEU A 306 -7.07 17.02 35.48
N SER A 307 -7.34 17.94 36.39
CA SER A 307 -7.25 17.69 37.83
C SER A 307 -8.31 16.72 38.35
N GLU A 308 -9.41 16.56 37.60
CA GLU A 308 -10.56 15.73 37.96
C GLU A 308 -10.58 14.37 37.24
N VAL A 309 -9.65 14.14 36.29
CA VAL A 309 -9.66 12.96 35.43
C VAL A 309 -8.57 11.97 35.86
N GLU A 310 -8.92 10.67 35.90
CA GLU A 310 -7.90 9.61 36.04
C GLU A 310 -6.88 9.70 34.90
N ALA A 311 -5.59 9.61 35.25
CA ALA A 311 -4.53 9.66 34.26
C ALA A 311 -4.64 8.49 33.28
N LEU A 312 -4.67 8.83 32.00
CA LEU A 312 -4.72 7.89 30.89
C LEU A 312 -3.52 8.15 29.95
N PRO A 313 -3.01 7.14 29.27
CA PRO A 313 -1.83 7.28 28.39
C PRO A 313 -1.98 8.28 27.25
N PHE A 314 -3.20 8.67 26.89
CA PHE A 314 -3.46 9.67 25.86
C PHE A 314 -3.42 11.12 26.36
N PHE A 315 -3.21 11.35 27.66
CA PHE A 315 -2.93 12.68 28.19
C PHE A 315 -1.50 13.10 27.87
N GLN A 316 -1.29 14.41 27.83
CA GLN A 316 0.03 14.97 27.64
C GLN A 316 0.93 14.59 28.83
N PRO A 317 2.19 14.27 28.57
CA PRO A 317 3.12 13.87 29.62
C PRO A 317 3.26 14.88 30.77
N GLU A 318 3.26 16.17 30.47
CA GLU A 318 3.36 17.22 31.48
C GLU A 318 2.15 17.34 32.41
N HIS A 319 1.00 16.83 32.02
CA HIS A 319 -0.22 16.85 32.83
C HIS A 319 -0.35 15.64 33.76
N LEU A 320 0.55 14.66 33.66
CA LEU A 320 0.51 13.49 34.51
C LEU A 320 1.00 13.81 35.92
N SER A 321 0.18 13.44 36.91
CA SER A 321 0.61 13.55 38.32
C SER A 321 1.75 12.56 38.61
N PRO A 322 2.58 12.82 39.65
CA PRO A 322 3.62 11.85 40.06
C PRO A 322 3.09 10.45 40.35
N ARG A 323 1.85 10.35 40.87
CA ARG A 323 1.17 9.06 41.12
C ARG A 323 0.91 8.32 39.80
N ASP A 324 0.44 9.04 38.80
CA ASP A 324 0.06 8.44 37.53
C ASP A 324 1.30 7.99 36.74
N ARG A 325 2.41 8.72 36.85
CA ARG A 325 3.72 8.29 36.32
C ARG A 325 4.12 6.94 36.88
N VAL A 326 4.00 6.76 38.21
CA VAL A 326 4.30 5.48 38.89
C VAL A 326 3.34 4.38 38.42
N VAL A 327 2.02 4.63 38.37
CA VAL A 327 1.02 3.67 37.92
C VAL A 327 1.25 3.23 36.49
N LEU A 328 1.65 4.15 35.62
CA LEU A 328 1.94 3.86 34.21
C LEU A 328 3.35 3.31 33.98
N GLY A 329 4.17 3.15 35.03
CA GLY A 329 5.54 2.69 34.91
C GLY A 329 6.44 3.68 34.15
N LEU A 330 6.11 4.96 34.21
CA LEU A 330 6.88 6.03 33.57
C LEU A 330 8.06 6.45 34.45
N GLY A 331 9.14 6.84 33.79
CA GLY A 331 10.31 7.39 34.46
C GLY A 331 10.03 8.72 35.15
N ASP A 332 11.08 9.39 35.57
CA ASP A 332 10.97 10.68 36.20
C ASP A 332 10.46 11.82 35.25
N ALA A 333 10.22 13.01 35.79
CA ALA A 333 9.72 14.13 35.00
C ALA A 333 10.67 14.57 33.88
N THR A 334 11.96 14.29 34.03
CA THR A 334 12.99 14.65 33.04
C THR A 334 12.86 13.78 31.79
N GLU A 335 12.62 12.46 31.93
CA GLU A 335 12.42 11.57 30.80
C GLU A 335 11.17 11.96 29.98
N GLU A 336 10.07 12.34 30.65
CA GLU A 336 8.86 12.81 30.01
C GLU A 336 9.06 14.15 29.29
N ALA A 337 9.78 15.11 29.88
CA ALA A 337 10.12 16.38 29.24
C ALA A 337 10.94 16.15 27.95
N MET A 338 11.94 15.26 28.00
CA MET A 338 12.75 14.89 26.83
C MET A 338 11.91 14.19 25.74
N LEU A 339 10.83 13.50 26.10
CA LEU A 339 9.91 12.89 25.15
C LEU A 339 9.07 13.96 24.44
N VAL A 340 8.52 14.92 25.19
CA VAL A 340 7.73 16.04 24.66
C VAL A 340 8.55 16.87 23.68
N GLU A 341 9.83 17.16 23.99
CA GLU A 341 10.74 17.89 23.11
C GLU A 341 10.96 17.22 21.74
N ARG A 342 10.68 15.93 21.61
CA ARG A 342 10.81 15.19 20.35
C ARG A 342 9.56 15.19 19.50
N LEU A 343 8.37 15.41 20.08
CA LEU A 343 7.09 15.37 19.35
C LEU A 343 7.03 16.33 18.15
N PRO A 344 7.70 17.50 18.13
CA PRO A 344 7.81 18.34 16.93
C PRO A 344 8.48 17.68 15.72
N HIS A 345 9.15 16.53 15.86
CA HIS A 345 9.64 15.73 14.74
C HIS A 345 8.53 15.01 13.98
N CYS A 346 7.32 14.90 14.54
CA CYS A 346 6.12 14.48 13.79
C CYS A 346 5.73 15.57 12.80
N LEU A 347 4.98 15.19 11.78
CA LEU A 347 4.47 16.11 10.77
C LEU A 347 2.95 16.05 10.69
N ARG A 348 2.34 17.24 10.62
CA ARG A 348 0.92 17.45 10.38
C ARG A 348 0.70 18.15 9.04
N LEU A 349 -0.25 17.65 8.30
CA LEU A 349 -0.75 18.26 7.07
C LEU A 349 -2.19 18.70 7.30
N TRP A 350 -2.49 19.97 7.00
CA TRP A 350 -3.83 20.52 7.11
C TRP A 350 -4.47 20.70 5.74
N HIS A 351 -5.81 20.71 5.71
CA HIS A 351 -6.60 20.76 4.48
C HIS A 351 -6.34 22.01 3.63
N ASP A 352 -6.22 23.15 4.30
CA ASP A 352 -6.15 24.49 3.71
C ASP A 352 -4.76 24.87 3.22
N ASP A 353 -3.69 24.24 3.73
CA ASP A 353 -2.33 24.61 3.36
C ASP A 353 -1.96 24.16 1.93
N ASN A 354 -2.47 23.01 1.47
CA ASN A 354 -2.04 22.39 0.22
C ASN A 354 -3.21 21.91 -0.67
N ASN A 355 -4.43 22.29 -0.36
CA ASN A 355 -5.64 21.78 -1.02
C ASN A 355 -5.73 20.24 -1.05
N THR A 356 -5.41 19.60 0.08
CA THR A 356 -5.41 18.14 0.26
C THR A 356 -6.39 17.72 1.35
N GLY A 357 -6.43 16.45 1.71
CA GLY A 357 -6.93 15.99 3.01
C GLY A 357 -5.94 16.35 4.12
N GLY A 358 -6.39 16.29 5.38
CA GLY A 358 -5.48 16.38 6.51
C GLY A 358 -4.81 15.03 6.79
N PHE A 359 -3.60 15.05 7.36
CA PHE A 359 -2.84 13.84 7.63
C PHE A 359 -1.83 14.03 8.77
N PHE A 360 -1.44 12.93 9.40
CA PHE A 360 -0.38 12.89 10.40
C PHE A 360 0.64 11.82 10.06
N VAL A 361 1.93 12.12 10.24
CA VAL A 361 3.03 11.19 10.02
C VAL A 361 4.10 11.34 11.10
N ALA A 362 4.57 10.19 11.62
CA ALA A 362 5.73 10.11 12.50
C ALA A 362 6.66 9.01 12.00
N GLN A 363 7.97 9.25 12.00
CA GLN A 363 8.94 8.24 11.61
C GLN A 363 9.84 7.88 12.77
N PHE A 364 9.88 6.58 13.09
CA PHE A 364 10.79 6.00 14.08
C PHE A 364 11.95 5.30 13.39
N ARG A 365 13.10 5.30 14.05
CA ARG A 365 14.26 4.45 13.72
C ARG A 365 14.55 3.53 14.91
N HIS A 366 14.77 2.25 14.63
CA HIS A 366 15.36 1.35 15.62
C HIS A 366 16.85 1.69 15.77
N ARG A 367 17.31 1.97 17.00
CA ARG A 367 18.73 2.26 17.27
C ARG A 367 19.60 1.07 16.92
N HIS A 368 20.84 1.31 16.51
CA HIS A 368 21.81 0.24 16.27
C HIS A 368 22.25 -0.41 17.59
N GLU A 369 22.64 -1.69 17.53
CA GLU A 369 23.30 -2.36 18.64
C GLU A 369 24.62 -1.62 18.93
N GLY A 370 24.80 -1.11 20.17
CA GLY A 370 25.97 -0.33 20.56
C GLY A 370 25.76 1.20 20.62
N GLU A 371 24.69 1.76 20.07
CA GLU A 371 24.17 3.08 20.45
C GLU A 371 23.51 2.91 21.83
N GLU A 372 24.16 3.46 22.89
CA GLU A 372 23.89 3.12 24.31
C GLU A 372 22.42 2.90 24.68
N THR A 373 22.16 1.70 25.14
CA THR A 373 21.78 1.32 26.52
C THR A 373 20.37 1.57 26.97
N VAL A 374 19.39 1.26 26.14
CA VAL A 374 18.05 0.99 26.70
C VAL A 374 17.56 -0.39 26.31
N ALA A 375 18.28 -1.12 25.48
CA ALA A 375 18.03 -2.54 25.17
C ALA A 375 18.09 -3.45 26.41
N ASN A 376 18.70 -3.03 27.50
CA ASN A 376 18.78 -3.81 28.75
C ASN A 376 17.51 -3.78 29.60
N ALA A 377 16.65 -2.77 29.47
CA ALA A 377 15.41 -2.69 30.26
C ALA A 377 14.29 -3.62 29.72
N TYR A 378 14.31 -3.93 28.43
CA TYR A 378 13.36 -4.88 27.80
C TYR A 378 13.96 -6.27 27.58
N ARG A 379 14.91 -6.68 28.38
CA ARG A 379 15.17 -8.10 28.57
C ARG A 379 13.89 -8.74 29.11
N SER A 380 13.06 -9.23 28.18
CA SER A 380 11.91 -10.02 28.54
C SER A 380 12.38 -11.15 29.49
N ARG A 381 11.52 -11.62 30.39
CA ARG A 381 11.78 -12.83 31.20
C ARG A 381 12.32 -14.04 30.40
N ARG A 382 12.37 -13.92 29.08
CA ARG A 382 12.88 -14.85 28.08
C ARG A 382 14.37 -14.71 27.78
N SER A 383 14.94 -13.50 27.79
CA SER A 383 16.40 -13.32 27.62
C SER A 383 17.17 -13.90 28.80
N VAL A 384 16.58 -13.90 30.01
CA VAL A 384 17.15 -14.58 31.19
C VAL A 384 17.16 -16.10 31.03
N ARG A 385 16.25 -16.72 30.25
CA ARG A 385 16.30 -18.15 29.92
C ARG A 385 17.34 -18.50 28.85
N ALA A 386 17.78 -17.56 28.05
CA ALA A 386 18.80 -17.76 27.01
C ALA A 386 20.24 -17.83 27.57
N GLU A 387 20.45 -17.47 28.83
CA GLU A 387 21.76 -17.58 29.52
C GLU A 387 22.06 -18.98 30.03
N GLY A 388 21.11 -19.92 29.92
CA GLY A 388 21.32 -21.36 30.22
C GLY A 388 21.50 -22.17 28.93
N ASN A 389 22.11 -23.35 29.03
CA ASN A 389 22.31 -24.34 27.95
C ASN A 389 20.98 -24.89 27.36
N TRP A 390 20.04 -24.02 27.00
CA TRP A 390 18.76 -24.42 26.43
C TRP A 390 18.82 -24.40 24.91
N THR A 391 18.67 -25.56 24.30
CA THR A 391 18.55 -25.66 22.83
C THR A 391 17.09 -25.54 22.45
N PRO A 392 16.73 -24.57 21.57
CA PRO A 392 15.36 -24.43 21.08
C PRO A 392 14.85 -25.73 20.44
N ALA A 393 13.66 -26.18 20.82
CA ALA A 393 13.03 -27.30 20.13
C ALA A 393 12.55 -26.85 18.75
N VAL A 394 12.86 -27.68 17.73
CA VAL A 394 12.35 -27.45 16.37
C VAL A 394 10.97 -28.09 16.25
N LYS A 395 9.96 -27.28 15.94
CA LYS A 395 8.58 -27.71 15.72
C LYS A 395 8.30 -27.84 14.22
N THR A 396 7.59 -28.88 13.86
CA THR A 396 7.12 -29.07 12.48
C THR A 396 5.99 -28.10 12.18
N PRO A 397 6.09 -27.28 11.13
CA PRO A 397 4.97 -26.45 10.67
C PRO A 397 3.76 -27.30 10.29
N PRO A 398 2.52 -26.76 10.39
CA PRO A 398 1.33 -27.44 9.91
C PRO A 398 1.44 -27.81 8.44
N ALA A 399 0.95 -28.98 8.06
CA ALA A 399 0.92 -29.41 6.67
C ALA A 399 0.09 -28.43 5.80
N PRO A 400 0.55 -28.12 4.58
CA PRO A 400 -0.19 -27.23 3.69
C PRO A 400 -1.53 -27.85 3.28
N THR A 401 -2.56 -27.00 3.20
CA THR A 401 -3.90 -27.32 2.70
C THR A 401 -4.01 -26.99 1.20
N SER A 402 -5.12 -27.38 0.57
CA SER A 402 -5.40 -27.05 -0.84
C SER A 402 -5.42 -25.54 -1.13
N ASN A 403 -5.63 -24.71 -0.12
CA ASN A 403 -5.65 -23.24 -0.23
C ASN A 403 -4.33 -22.57 0.20
N SER A 404 -3.35 -23.34 0.65
CA SER A 404 -2.04 -22.82 1.03
C SER A 404 -1.26 -22.34 -0.19
N VAL A 405 -0.45 -21.31 0.01
CA VAL A 405 0.61 -20.94 -0.93
C VAL A 405 1.79 -21.87 -0.66
N ILE A 406 2.20 -22.61 -1.68
CA ILE A 406 3.32 -23.55 -1.62
C ILE A 406 4.36 -23.19 -2.68
N GLN A 407 5.60 -23.58 -2.45
CA GLN A 407 6.62 -23.48 -3.49
C GLN A 407 6.21 -24.35 -4.70
N ALA A 408 6.37 -23.83 -5.90
CA ALA A 408 6.06 -24.59 -7.12
C ALA A 408 6.99 -25.81 -7.23
N ARG A 409 6.43 -26.94 -7.65
CA ARG A 409 7.21 -28.15 -7.91
C ARG A 409 8.13 -27.95 -9.12
N ALA A 410 9.30 -28.58 -9.10
CA ALA A 410 10.28 -28.47 -10.18
C ALA A 410 9.69 -28.80 -11.56
N GLU A 411 8.83 -29.83 -11.65
CA GLU A 411 8.18 -30.24 -12.91
C GLU A 411 7.26 -29.14 -13.48
N VAL A 412 6.61 -28.35 -12.61
CA VAL A 412 5.74 -27.23 -13.03
C VAL A 412 6.61 -26.07 -13.54
N VAL A 413 7.72 -25.82 -12.88
CA VAL A 413 8.67 -24.77 -13.26
C VAL A 413 9.27 -25.09 -14.62
N GLU A 414 9.81 -26.30 -14.80
CA GLU A 414 10.39 -26.79 -16.03
C GLU A 414 9.38 -26.75 -17.19
N HIS A 415 8.13 -27.20 -16.94
CA HIS A 415 7.07 -27.16 -17.94
C HIS A 415 6.81 -25.74 -18.45
N VAL A 416 6.72 -24.75 -17.56
CA VAL A 416 6.46 -23.35 -17.94
C VAL A 416 7.68 -22.75 -18.64
N GLN A 417 8.90 -23.02 -18.15
CA GLN A 417 10.12 -22.55 -18.78
C GLN A 417 10.27 -23.11 -20.21
N THR A 418 10.04 -24.39 -20.39
CA THR A 418 10.10 -25.03 -21.70
C THR A 418 9.01 -24.52 -22.64
N MET A 419 7.75 -24.39 -22.12
CA MET A 419 6.63 -23.95 -22.94
C MET A 419 6.80 -22.54 -23.49
N TYR A 420 7.29 -21.61 -22.69
CA TYR A 420 7.42 -20.21 -23.05
C TYR A 420 8.85 -19.78 -23.38
N GLY A 421 9.83 -20.68 -23.25
CA GLY A 421 11.25 -20.32 -23.43
C GLY A 421 11.70 -19.21 -22.48
N ILE A 422 11.11 -19.14 -21.27
CA ILE A 422 11.37 -18.06 -20.31
C ILE A 422 12.38 -18.52 -19.27
N ASP A 423 13.47 -17.73 -19.12
CA ASP A 423 14.34 -17.89 -17.96
C ASP A 423 13.69 -17.26 -16.72
N LEU A 424 13.38 -18.11 -15.74
CA LEU A 424 12.85 -17.73 -14.43
C LEU A 424 13.92 -17.83 -13.33
N SER A 425 15.19 -18.03 -13.68
CA SER A 425 16.30 -17.90 -12.73
C SER A 425 16.28 -16.48 -12.11
N GLY A 426 16.65 -16.36 -10.85
CA GLY A 426 16.52 -15.09 -10.14
C GLY A 426 15.07 -14.71 -9.76
N THR A 427 14.13 -15.66 -9.80
CA THR A 427 12.77 -15.52 -9.25
C THR A 427 12.42 -16.69 -8.35
N SER A 428 11.36 -16.53 -7.54
CA SER A 428 10.74 -17.61 -6.80
C SER A 428 9.31 -17.85 -7.29
N LEU A 429 8.91 -19.11 -7.43
CA LEU A 429 7.61 -19.48 -7.96
C LEU A 429 6.72 -20.11 -6.89
N TRP A 430 5.50 -19.61 -6.80
CA TRP A 430 4.55 -19.95 -5.77
C TRP A 430 3.23 -20.44 -6.39
N GLN A 431 2.79 -21.62 -5.98
CA GLN A 431 1.55 -22.18 -6.47
C GLN A 431 0.43 -22.08 -5.41
N ARG A 432 -0.76 -21.68 -5.86
CA ARG A 432 -1.99 -21.75 -5.08
C ARG A 432 -3.12 -22.28 -5.97
N GLY A 433 -3.52 -23.51 -5.75
CA GLY A 433 -4.49 -24.19 -6.61
C GLY A 433 -4.04 -24.21 -8.09
N LYS A 434 -4.83 -23.60 -8.97
CA LYS A 434 -4.55 -23.51 -10.41
C LYS A 434 -3.75 -22.27 -10.83
N ARG A 435 -3.23 -21.49 -9.90
CA ARG A 435 -2.45 -20.26 -10.18
C ARG A 435 -1.00 -20.50 -9.85
N LEU A 436 -0.13 -20.06 -10.73
CA LEU A 436 1.32 -19.99 -10.53
C LEU A 436 1.73 -18.52 -10.52
N ASN A 437 2.36 -18.11 -9.44
CA ASN A 437 2.79 -16.74 -9.20
C ASN A 437 4.32 -16.66 -9.26
N VAL A 438 4.82 -15.53 -9.74
CA VAL A 438 6.25 -15.16 -9.74
C VAL A 438 6.50 -14.09 -8.70
N ALA A 439 7.58 -14.25 -7.92
CA ALA A 439 8.00 -13.29 -6.92
C ALA A 439 9.53 -13.15 -6.90
N PRO A 440 10.10 -12.08 -6.29
CA PRO A 440 11.54 -11.97 -6.07
C PRO A 440 12.08 -13.13 -5.23
N PRO A 441 13.36 -13.50 -5.37
CA PRO A 441 14.02 -14.56 -4.59
C PRO A 441 13.95 -14.32 -3.09
N MET A 442 13.97 -13.07 -2.66
CA MET A 442 13.84 -12.64 -1.26
C MET A 442 12.63 -13.24 -0.54
N VAL A 443 11.53 -13.53 -1.25
CA VAL A 443 10.35 -14.20 -0.64
C VAL A 443 10.73 -15.60 -0.15
N HIS A 444 11.51 -16.34 -0.92
CA HIS A 444 12.01 -17.65 -0.49
C HIS A 444 13.08 -17.50 0.59
N GLU A 445 14.06 -16.64 0.38
CA GLU A 445 15.24 -16.49 1.23
C GLU A 445 14.95 -15.91 2.62
N ARG A 446 14.02 -14.94 2.70
CA ARG A 446 13.75 -14.20 3.94
C ARG A 446 12.45 -14.59 4.63
N LEU A 447 11.49 -15.18 3.91
CA LEU A 447 10.16 -15.47 4.47
C LEU A 447 9.83 -16.97 4.58
N PHE A 448 10.34 -17.79 3.66
CA PHE A 448 9.94 -19.19 3.54
C PHE A 448 11.00 -20.17 4.05
N HIS A 449 12.21 -20.09 3.53
CA HIS A 449 13.26 -21.06 3.81
C HIS A 449 13.78 -21.06 5.26
N PRO A 450 14.04 -19.89 5.91
CA PRO A 450 14.61 -19.88 7.24
C PRO A 450 13.60 -20.31 8.32
N PRO A 451 14.07 -20.93 9.42
CA PRO A 451 13.22 -21.22 10.57
C PRO A 451 12.72 -19.95 11.26
N SER A 452 11.48 -19.95 11.73
CA SER A 452 10.84 -18.81 12.39
C SER A 452 10.72 -19.01 13.90
N PRO A 453 10.96 -17.97 14.74
CA PRO A 453 10.86 -18.10 16.19
C PRO A 453 9.40 -18.24 16.64
N THR A 454 9.17 -19.09 17.66
CA THR A 454 7.87 -19.18 18.31
C THR A 454 7.74 -18.17 19.45
N ASN A 455 6.51 -18.03 19.96
CA ASN A 455 6.27 -17.21 21.15
C ASN A 455 6.85 -17.78 22.45
N LYS A 456 7.23 -19.06 22.48
CA LYS A 456 7.71 -19.75 23.68
C LYS A 456 9.23 -19.98 23.69
N GLY A 457 9.95 -19.46 22.71
CA GLY A 457 11.40 -19.61 22.58
C GLY A 457 11.84 -20.76 21.68
N ASP A 458 10.95 -21.70 21.31
CA ASP A 458 11.20 -22.71 20.28
C ASP A 458 11.28 -22.09 18.89
N VAL A 459 11.62 -22.87 17.87
CA VAL A 459 11.61 -22.45 16.47
C VAL A 459 10.70 -23.33 15.63
N TRP A 460 10.00 -22.75 14.66
CA TRP A 460 9.34 -23.49 13.60
C TRP A 460 10.38 -23.86 12.54
N GLY A 461 10.32 -25.08 12.04
CA GLY A 461 11.20 -25.51 10.93
C GLY A 461 11.02 -24.63 9.70
N GLY A 462 12.07 -24.49 8.92
CA GLY A 462 12.04 -23.77 7.64
C GLY A 462 11.20 -24.44 6.56
N ASP A 463 11.29 -23.93 5.34
CA ASP A 463 10.49 -24.35 4.17
C ASP A 463 8.98 -24.22 4.42
N SER A 464 8.61 -23.14 5.10
CA SER A 464 7.24 -22.80 5.45
C SER A 464 7.09 -21.31 5.72
N PHE A 465 5.93 -20.75 5.38
CA PHE A 465 5.58 -19.38 5.82
C PHE A 465 5.12 -19.30 7.27
N HIS A 466 4.92 -20.43 7.93
CA HIS A 466 4.43 -20.42 9.31
C HIS A 466 5.41 -19.72 10.27
N PRO A 467 4.97 -18.89 11.24
CA PRO A 467 3.58 -18.66 11.67
C PRO A 467 2.82 -17.59 10.87
N VAL A 468 3.39 -17.03 9.80
CA VAL A 468 2.73 -16.01 8.98
C VAL A 468 1.74 -16.67 8.03
N ARG A 469 0.48 -16.24 8.07
CA ARG A 469 -0.56 -16.73 7.17
C ARG A 469 -0.50 -16.00 5.84
N VAL A 470 0.33 -16.50 4.93
CA VAL A 470 0.42 -15.99 3.56
C VAL A 470 -0.77 -16.48 2.74
N VAL A 471 -1.49 -15.55 2.12
CA VAL A 471 -2.64 -15.82 1.26
C VAL A 471 -2.33 -15.62 -0.23
N HIS A 472 -1.36 -14.78 -0.55
CA HIS A 472 -0.80 -14.64 -1.90
C HIS A 472 0.69 -14.30 -1.80
N ALA A 473 1.50 -14.86 -2.69
CA ALA A 473 2.90 -14.48 -2.86
C ALA A 473 3.14 -14.15 -4.34
N GLY A 474 3.63 -12.93 -4.61
CA GLY A 474 4.00 -12.48 -5.94
C GLY A 474 2.83 -12.25 -6.92
N LEU A 475 3.15 -12.04 -8.18
CA LEU A 475 2.23 -11.74 -9.28
C LEU A 475 1.69 -13.05 -9.90
N PRO A 476 0.36 -13.22 -10.09
CA PRO A 476 -0.18 -14.37 -10.82
C PRO A 476 0.23 -14.30 -12.29
N ALA A 477 1.20 -15.13 -12.67
CA ALA A 477 1.76 -15.12 -14.01
C ALA A 477 1.11 -16.15 -14.94
N PHE A 478 0.73 -17.31 -14.40
CA PHE A 478 0.14 -18.39 -15.20
C PHE A 478 -1.09 -18.99 -14.50
N THR A 479 -2.00 -19.52 -15.31
CA THR A 479 -3.19 -20.23 -14.84
C THR A 479 -3.31 -21.59 -15.53
N LEU A 480 -3.49 -22.65 -14.76
CA LEU A 480 -3.72 -24.00 -15.29
C LEU A 480 -5.15 -24.13 -15.80
N LYS A 481 -5.32 -24.33 -17.12
CA LYS A 481 -6.60 -24.61 -17.79
C LYS A 481 -6.45 -25.81 -18.71
N LYS A 482 -7.31 -26.83 -18.56
CA LYS A 482 -7.33 -28.04 -19.39
C LYS A 482 -5.94 -28.68 -19.56
N GLY A 483 -5.19 -28.80 -18.46
CA GLY A 483 -3.85 -29.40 -18.46
C GLY A 483 -2.70 -28.53 -18.98
N SER A 484 -2.96 -27.31 -19.44
CA SER A 484 -1.94 -26.38 -19.93
C SER A 484 -1.85 -25.13 -19.08
N TRP A 485 -0.63 -24.67 -18.80
CA TRP A 485 -0.34 -23.39 -18.14
C TRP A 485 -0.41 -22.26 -19.15
N ARG A 486 -1.38 -21.35 -18.98
CA ARG A 486 -1.57 -20.19 -19.86
C ARG A 486 -1.04 -18.96 -19.18
N SER A 487 -0.30 -18.14 -19.93
CA SER A 487 0.12 -16.82 -19.48
C SER A 487 -1.10 -15.95 -19.16
N ARG A 488 -0.94 -15.10 -18.15
CA ARG A 488 -1.90 -14.08 -17.78
C ARG A 488 -1.44 -12.72 -18.29
N GLN A 489 -2.38 -11.81 -18.48
CA GLN A 489 -2.07 -10.47 -18.98
C GLN A 489 -1.10 -9.73 -18.04
N GLU A 490 -1.25 -9.90 -16.73
CA GLU A 490 -0.35 -9.31 -15.75
C GLU A 490 1.11 -9.77 -15.94
N ALA A 491 1.31 -11.02 -16.37
CA ALA A 491 2.64 -11.54 -16.68
C ALA A 491 3.23 -10.95 -17.96
N LEU A 492 2.39 -10.61 -18.95
CA LEU A 492 2.88 -10.05 -20.21
C LEU A 492 3.56 -8.70 -20.01
N TYR A 493 3.02 -7.85 -19.12
CA TYR A 493 3.63 -6.55 -18.83
C TYR A 493 4.96 -6.69 -18.09
N ALA A 494 5.06 -7.66 -17.17
CA ALA A 494 6.27 -7.87 -16.38
C ALA A 494 7.32 -8.72 -17.10
N TYR A 495 6.92 -9.73 -17.85
CA TYR A 495 7.81 -10.79 -18.35
C TYR A 495 7.64 -11.12 -19.83
N GLY A 496 6.67 -10.55 -20.54
CA GLY A 496 6.37 -10.90 -21.94
C GLY A 496 7.56 -10.69 -22.89
N HIS A 497 8.40 -9.69 -22.62
CA HIS A 497 9.62 -9.43 -23.39
C HIS A 497 10.68 -10.55 -23.27
N ARG A 498 10.60 -11.39 -22.21
CA ARG A 498 11.51 -12.51 -21.94
C ARG A 498 11.02 -13.84 -22.51
N PHE A 499 9.84 -13.90 -23.15
CA PHE A 499 9.31 -15.12 -23.75
C PHE A 499 9.96 -15.34 -25.11
N GLU A 500 10.52 -16.52 -25.31
CA GLU A 500 11.19 -16.92 -26.56
C GLU A 500 10.36 -17.95 -27.35
N ASN A 501 9.63 -18.84 -26.64
CA ASN A 501 8.75 -19.84 -27.24
C ASN A 501 7.29 -19.40 -27.20
N ASN A 502 6.47 -19.99 -28.07
CA ASN A 502 5.06 -19.61 -28.26
C ASN A 502 4.89 -18.11 -28.55
N VAL A 503 5.81 -17.55 -29.28
CA VAL A 503 5.83 -16.15 -29.73
C VAL A 503 5.85 -16.15 -31.26
N ALA A 504 5.05 -15.29 -31.86
CA ALA A 504 5.03 -15.10 -33.29
C ALA A 504 5.01 -13.60 -33.62
N THR A 505 5.72 -13.19 -34.67
CA THR A 505 5.69 -11.81 -35.15
C THR A 505 4.66 -11.69 -36.28
N VAL A 506 3.88 -10.63 -36.23
CA VAL A 506 2.88 -10.29 -37.26
C VAL A 506 3.05 -8.84 -37.69
N SER A 507 2.54 -8.54 -38.90
CA SER A 507 2.53 -7.14 -39.40
C SER A 507 1.61 -6.25 -38.55
N ALA A 508 1.84 -4.95 -38.59
CA ALA A 508 0.98 -3.96 -37.94
C ALA A 508 -0.48 -4.04 -38.46
N ASP A 509 -0.69 -4.35 -39.72
CA ASP A 509 -2.05 -4.52 -40.29
C ASP A 509 -2.80 -5.70 -39.66
N VAL A 510 -2.16 -6.87 -39.57
CA VAL A 510 -2.71 -8.04 -38.90
C VAL A 510 -3.04 -7.74 -37.44
N PHE A 511 -2.12 -7.07 -36.73
CA PHE A 511 -2.29 -6.68 -35.34
C PHE A 511 -3.53 -5.76 -35.15
N VAL A 512 -3.67 -4.74 -36.01
CA VAL A 512 -4.80 -3.81 -36.01
C VAL A 512 -6.12 -4.52 -36.30
N ARG A 513 -6.15 -5.42 -37.28
CA ARG A 513 -7.34 -6.21 -37.62
C ARG A 513 -7.79 -7.09 -36.45
N LEU A 514 -6.87 -7.73 -35.74
CA LEU A 514 -7.18 -8.49 -34.53
C LEU A 514 -7.79 -7.58 -33.45
N LEU A 515 -7.24 -6.37 -33.25
CA LEU A 515 -7.81 -5.40 -32.32
C LEU A 515 -9.21 -4.92 -32.73
N ARG A 516 -9.52 -4.90 -34.02
CA ARG A 516 -10.86 -4.59 -34.55
C ARG A 516 -11.84 -5.78 -34.47
N GLY A 517 -11.43 -6.89 -33.86
CA GLY A 517 -12.30 -8.05 -33.66
C GLY A 517 -12.21 -9.12 -34.75
N TRP A 518 -11.24 -9.00 -35.68
CA TRP A 518 -10.97 -10.08 -36.64
C TRP A 518 -10.54 -11.35 -35.89
N ALA A 519 -11.31 -12.40 -36.04
CA ALA A 519 -11.05 -13.72 -35.45
C ALA A 519 -10.94 -14.77 -36.56
N PRO A 520 -9.82 -14.81 -37.31
CA PRO A 520 -9.65 -15.63 -38.49
C PRO A 520 -9.63 -17.11 -38.18
N LEU A 521 -10.04 -17.93 -39.16
CA LEU A 521 -9.63 -19.33 -39.19
C LEU A 521 -8.12 -19.43 -39.36
N LEU A 522 -7.53 -20.56 -38.98
CA LEU A 522 -6.08 -20.73 -39.07
C LEU A 522 -5.55 -20.56 -40.50
N ASP A 523 -6.24 -21.17 -41.50
CA ASP A 523 -5.84 -21.06 -42.90
C ASP A 523 -5.86 -19.61 -43.40
N ASP A 524 -6.89 -18.84 -43.02
CA ASP A 524 -6.99 -17.42 -43.36
C ASP A 524 -5.87 -16.60 -42.68
N PHE A 525 -5.54 -16.95 -41.43
CA PHE A 525 -4.47 -16.26 -40.69
C PHE A 525 -3.11 -16.55 -41.29
N PHE A 526 -2.83 -17.82 -41.68
CA PHE A 526 -1.56 -18.17 -42.30
C PHE A 526 -1.43 -17.61 -43.74
N ALA A 527 -2.51 -17.44 -44.45
CA ALA A 527 -2.50 -16.79 -45.77
C ALA A 527 -2.11 -15.31 -45.72
N GLU A 528 -2.33 -14.68 -44.57
CA GLU A 528 -2.03 -13.23 -44.36
C GLU A 528 -0.80 -12.97 -43.49
N THR A 529 -0.07 -14.03 -43.11
CA THR A 529 1.14 -13.93 -42.30
C THR A 529 2.25 -14.76 -42.91
N GLU A 530 3.49 -14.50 -42.52
CA GLU A 530 4.63 -15.37 -42.93
C GLU A 530 4.70 -16.67 -42.12
N LEU A 531 3.73 -16.89 -41.22
CA LEU A 531 3.68 -18.08 -40.38
C LEU A 531 3.13 -19.26 -41.13
N VAL A 532 3.79 -20.40 -41.02
CA VAL A 532 3.40 -21.65 -41.73
C VAL A 532 2.59 -22.61 -40.85
N SER A 533 2.73 -22.53 -39.53
CA SER A 533 1.93 -23.32 -38.58
C SER A 533 2.06 -22.76 -37.16
N LEU A 534 0.97 -22.91 -36.39
CA LEU A 534 0.94 -22.66 -34.94
C LEU A 534 0.15 -23.81 -34.28
N PRO A 535 0.80 -24.66 -33.48
CA PRO A 535 0.08 -25.65 -32.69
C PRO A 535 -0.99 -25.01 -31.79
N ALA A 536 -2.07 -25.71 -31.49
CA ALA A 536 -3.12 -25.21 -30.63
C ALA A 536 -2.59 -24.86 -29.22
N GLY A 537 -2.86 -23.65 -28.76
CA GLY A 537 -2.35 -23.21 -27.47
C GLY A 537 -2.46 -21.70 -27.22
N ALA A 538 -1.85 -21.27 -26.11
CA ALA A 538 -1.68 -19.86 -25.80
C ALA A 538 -0.38 -19.34 -26.44
N TYR A 539 -0.49 -18.22 -27.18
CA TYR A 539 0.61 -17.59 -27.89
C TYR A 539 0.69 -16.10 -27.58
N LEU A 540 1.87 -15.54 -27.82
CA LEU A 540 2.12 -14.10 -27.85
C LEU A 540 2.31 -13.68 -29.30
N LEU A 541 1.55 -12.70 -29.74
CA LEU A 541 1.78 -12.03 -31.02
C LEU A 541 2.49 -10.71 -30.76
N ARG A 542 3.61 -10.52 -31.43
CA ARG A 542 4.40 -9.30 -31.41
C ARG A 542 4.26 -8.54 -32.71
N SER A 543 4.18 -7.22 -32.62
CA SER A 543 4.18 -6.35 -33.80
C SER A 543 4.95 -5.08 -33.51
N GLU A 544 5.71 -4.61 -34.50
CA GLU A 544 6.33 -3.28 -34.45
C GLU A 544 5.28 -2.25 -34.79
N LEU A 545 4.98 -1.36 -33.82
CA LEU A 545 4.02 -0.27 -33.92
C LEU A 545 4.73 1.08 -33.83
N PRO A 546 4.08 2.22 -34.11
CA PRO A 546 4.72 3.54 -34.11
C PRO A 546 5.44 3.92 -32.81
N TRP A 547 5.11 3.28 -31.70
CA TRP A 547 5.74 3.50 -30.38
C TRP A 547 6.70 2.37 -29.94
N GLY A 548 7.00 1.43 -30.85
CA GLY A 548 7.89 0.28 -30.62
C GLY A 548 7.17 -1.05 -30.57
N LEU A 549 7.88 -2.09 -30.12
CA LEU A 549 7.39 -3.46 -30.08
C LEU A 549 6.26 -3.62 -29.08
N GLU A 550 5.07 -4.02 -29.56
CA GLU A 550 3.91 -4.32 -28.74
C GLU A 550 3.64 -5.83 -28.74
N THR A 551 3.13 -6.34 -27.61
CA THR A 551 2.86 -7.78 -27.42
C THR A 551 1.44 -8.00 -26.90
N ILE A 552 0.67 -8.86 -27.56
CA ILE A 552 -0.65 -9.27 -27.14
C ILE A 552 -0.73 -10.79 -26.98
N SER A 553 -1.58 -11.27 -26.08
CA SER A 553 -1.85 -12.70 -25.96
C SER A 553 -3.04 -13.12 -26.80
N VAL A 554 -2.91 -14.29 -27.44
CA VAL A 554 -3.95 -14.92 -28.24
C VAL A 554 -4.10 -16.39 -27.86
N TRP A 555 -5.27 -16.93 -28.12
CA TRP A 555 -5.51 -18.35 -28.13
C TRP A 555 -5.56 -18.83 -29.59
N VAL A 556 -4.70 -19.80 -29.91
CA VAL A 556 -4.72 -20.53 -31.19
C VAL A 556 -5.57 -21.78 -31.02
N GLY A 557 -6.68 -21.83 -31.68
CA GLY A 557 -7.62 -22.99 -31.73
C GLY A 557 -8.04 -23.23 -33.17
N ALA A 558 -9.32 -23.47 -33.45
CA ALA A 558 -9.85 -23.41 -34.80
C ALA A 558 -9.80 -21.98 -35.38
N ARG A 559 -9.74 -20.99 -34.50
CA ARG A 559 -9.59 -19.56 -34.80
C ARG A 559 -8.52 -18.95 -33.90
N ILE A 560 -7.95 -17.84 -34.34
CA ILE A 560 -7.14 -16.96 -33.51
C ILE A 560 -8.08 -16.04 -32.72
N THR A 561 -7.98 -16.03 -31.41
CA THR A 561 -8.81 -15.19 -30.53
C THR A 561 -7.95 -14.37 -29.57
N LEU A 562 -8.24 -13.07 -29.44
CA LEU A 562 -7.57 -12.22 -28.46
C LEU A 562 -7.84 -12.68 -27.04
N MET A 563 -6.81 -12.64 -26.19
CA MET A 563 -6.85 -12.95 -24.77
C MET A 563 -6.43 -11.76 -23.90
N ILE A 564 -6.58 -10.54 -24.40
CA ILE A 564 -6.33 -9.31 -23.65
C ILE A 564 -7.64 -8.69 -23.16
N ASP A 565 -7.54 -7.96 -22.04
CA ASP A 565 -8.69 -7.25 -21.43
C ASP A 565 -9.23 -6.15 -22.35
N VAL A 566 -10.53 -5.89 -22.29
CA VAL A 566 -11.20 -4.90 -23.13
C VAL A 566 -10.67 -3.47 -22.89
N ASN A 567 -10.28 -3.14 -21.66
CA ASN A 567 -9.72 -1.82 -21.34
C ASN A 567 -8.36 -1.65 -21.99
N GLU A 568 -7.52 -2.71 -22.00
CA GLU A 568 -6.25 -2.69 -22.70
C GLU A 568 -6.41 -2.63 -24.21
N GLN A 569 -7.39 -3.36 -24.77
CA GLN A 569 -7.73 -3.21 -26.19
C GLN A 569 -8.10 -1.76 -26.53
N ASN A 570 -8.90 -1.10 -25.69
CA ASN A 570 -9.28 0.29 -25.90
C ASN A 570 -8.09 1.25 -25.82
N ILE A 571 -7.13 1.03 -24.92
CA ILE A 571 -5.89 1.82 -24.89
C ILE A 571 -5.09 1.63 -26.18
N LEU A 572 -4.88 0.40 -26.64
CA LEU A 572 -4.16 0.13 -27.89
C LEU A 572 -4.87 0.72 -29.11
N ARG A 573 -6.21 0.61 -29.16
CA ARG A 573 -7.04 1.24 -30.20
C ARG A 573 -6.90 2.75 -30.20
N TYR A 574 -6.97 3.40 -29.04
CA TYR A 574 -6.80 4.84 -28.91
C TYR A 574 -5.41 5.30 -29.37
N LYS A 575 -4.33 4.59 -29.01
CA LYS A 575 -2.97 4.86 -29.48
C LYS A 575 -2.84 4.76 -31.01
N LEU A 576 -3.64 3.92 -31.63
CA LEU A 576 -3.71 3.74 -33.10
C LEU A 576 -4.66 4.72 -33.80
N GLY A 577 -5.33 5.61 -33.08
CA GLY A 577 -6.34 6.51 -33.64
C GLY A 577 -7.62 5.80 -34.09
N LEU A 578 -7.89 4.61 -33.53
CA LEU A 578 -9.11 3.84 -33.80
C LEU A 578 -10.23 4.25 -32.83
N PRO A 579 -11.51 4.13 -33.21
CA PRO A 579 -12.62 4.35 -32.30
C PRO A 579 -12.59 3.33 -31.15
N TRP A 580 -13.23 3.67 -30.04
CA TRP A 580 -13.40 2.75 -28.93
C TRP A 580 -14.19 1.51 -29.38
N ARG A 581 -13.95 0.37 -28.76
CA ARG A 581 -14.58 -0.89 -29.16
C ARG A 581 -16.11 -0.85 -29.13
N ASP A 582 -16.68 -0.23 -28.11
CA ASP A 582 -18.12 -0.07 -27.91
C ASP A 582 -18.77 0.98 -28.84
N GLU A 583 -18.00 1.72 -29.62
CA GLU A 583 -18.49 2.67 -30.65
C GLU A 583 -18.55 2.00 -32.04
N GLU A 584 -17.96 0.84 -32.22
CA GLU A 584 -18.01 0.05 -33.46
C GLU A 584 -19.09 -1.04 -33.43
N GLU A 585 -19.67 -1.37 -32.25
CA GLU A 585 -20.81 -2.29 -32.09
C GLU A 585 -22.13 -1.53 -32.21
#